data_984ebcfb08631b3f2590a81b54381c98
#
_entry.id   984ebcfb08631b3f2590a81b54381c98
#
_cell.length_a   1.000
_cell.length_b   1.000
_cell.length_c   1.000
_cell.angle_alpha   90.00
_cell.angle_beta   90.00
_cell.angle_gamma   90.00
#
_symmetry.space_group_name_H-M   'P 1'
#
loop_
_entity.id
_entity.type
_entity.pdbx_description
1 polymer ?
#
loop_
_entity_poly.entity_id
_entity_poly.type
_entity_poly.pdbx_seq_one_letter_code
_entity_poly.pdbx_strand_id
1 'polypeptide(L)'
;VSTARDLAKMVAAAHRYPLIREFSTTPGTTVELGGRPMVYNNTNALVKNDSWEIGLSKTGFILEAGKCLVMQARVAGRPVAIVLLDSAGKLTRIGDANRIKRWMESSATKATRA
;
A
#
# COMPACT_ATOMS: atom_id res chain seq x y z
N VAL A 1 4.85 9.64 -16.77
CA VAL A 1 5.55 8.35 -16.98
C VAL A 1 6.56 8.14 -15.88
N SER A 2 6.59 6.93 -15.32
CA SER A 2 7.50 6.60 -14.23
C SER A 2 7.86 5.11 -14.27
N THR A 3 8.78 4.72 -13.39
CA THR A 3 9.17 3.33 -13.21
C THR A 3 8.86 2.90 -11.77
N ALA A 4 8.77 1.58 -11.53
CA ALA A 4 8.55 1.06 -10.19
C ALA A 4 9.68 1.49 -9.24
N ARG A 5 10.92 1.51 -9.70
CA ARG A 5 12.07 1.93 -8.88
C ARG A 5 11.98 3.40 -8.47
N ASP A 6 11.62 4.29 -9.40
CA ASP A 6 11.49 5.71 -9.10
C ASP A 6 10.32 5.98 -8.16
N LEU A 7 9.21 5.27 -8.32
CA LEU A 7 8.08 5.34 -7.41
C LEU A 7 8.44 4.83 -6.02
N ALA A 8 9.25 3.78 -5.92
CA ALA A 8 9.73 3.29 -4.62
C ALA A 8 10.56 4.34 -3.90
N LYS A 9 11.41 5.08 -4.62
CA LYS A 9 12.18 6.20 -4.06
C LYS A 9 11.27 7.32 -3.57
N MET A 10 10.22 7.65 -4.33
CA MET A 10 9.25 8.65 -3.95
C MET A 10 8.48 8.23 -2.70
N VAL A 11 8.06 6.98 -2.61
CA VAL A 11 7.37 6.42 -1.44
C VAL A 11 8.23 6.50 -0.21
N ALA A 12 9.51 6.13 -0.31
CA ALA A 12 10.45 6.23 0.81
C ALA A 12 10.61 7.67 1.30
N ALA A 13 10.66 8.64 0.39
CA ALA A 13 10.72 10.06 0.74
C ALA A 13 9.40 10.54 1.39
N ALA A 14 8.26 10.17 0.82
CA ALA A 14 6.94 10.56 1.32
C ALA A 14 6.67 10.00 2.72
N HIS A 15 7.19 8.84 3.04
CA HIS A 15 7.02 8.19 4.33
C HIS A 15 7.61 9.00 5.49
N ARG A 16 8.50 9.93 5.22
CA ARG A 16 9.08 10.83 6.22
C ARG A 16 8.09 11.91 6.70
N TYR A 17 6.97 12.10 6.01
CA TYR A 17 5.99 13.12 6.33
C TYR A 17 4.83 12.50 7.12
N PRO A 18 4.67 12.83 8.43
CA PRO A 18 3.64 12.19 9.27
C PRO A 18 2.22 12.35 8.75
N LEU A 19 1.89 13.51 8.15
CA LEU A 19 0.53 13.73 7.62
C LEU A 19 0.24 12.84 6.41
N ILE A 20 1.23 12.63 5.54
CA ILE A 20 1.06 11.72 4.40
C ILE A 20 0.83 10.29 4.91
N ARG A 21 1.59 9.86 5.92
CA ARG A 21 1.40 8.53 6.51
C ARG A 21 0.01 8.39 7.12
N GLU A 22 -0.41 9.36 7.91
CA GLU A 22 -1.71 9.33 8.58
C GLU A 22 -2.86 9.30 7.57
N PHE A 23 -2.90 10.24 6.64
CA PHE A 23 -4.02 10.35 5.70
C PHE A 23 -4.04 9.24 4.67
N SER A 24 -2.89 8.68 4.30
CA SER A 24 -2.85 7.59 3.32
C SER A 24 -3.19 6.22 3.92
N THR A 25 -3.16 6.08 5.24
CA THR A 25 -3.43 4.81 5.92
C THR A 25 -4.72 4.81 6.73
N THR A 26 -5.42 5.92 6.81
CA THR A 26 -6.72 5.99 7.49
C THR A 26 -7.71 5.06 6.77
N PRO A 27 -8.33 4.09 7.49
CA PRO A 27 -9.24 3.13 6.86
C PRO A 27 -10.47 3.77 6.24
N GLY A 28 -10.96 4.83 6.84
CA GLY A 28 -12.11 5.57 6.34
C GLY A 28 -12.36 6.82 7.15
N THR A 29 -13.18 7.70 6.63
CA THR A 29 -13.58 8.92 7.32
C THR A 29 -14.99 9.30 6.92
N THR A 30 -15.69 10.00 7.82
CA THR A 30 -17.03 10.53 7.56
C THR A 30 -16.95 12.06 7.54
N VAL A 31 -17.47 12.64 6.47
CA VAL A 31 -17.52 14.09 6.28
C VAL A 31 -18.98 14.51 6.13
N GLU A 32 -19.40 15.54 6.84
CA GLU A 32 -20.73 16.11 6.68
C GLU A 32 -20.74 17.13 5.55
N LEU A 33 -21.55 16.85 4.53
CA LEU A 33 -21.76 17.75 3.39
C LEU A 33 -23.24 18.08 3.30
N GLY A 34 -23.59 19.35 3.50
CA GLY A 34 -24.97 19.81 3.40
C GLY A 34 -25.93 19.13 4.41
N GLY A 35 -25.47 18.82 5.61
CA GLY A 35 -26.24 18.13 6.64
C GLY A 35 -26.38 16.62 6.45
N ARG A 36 -25.69 16.05 5.46
CA ARG A 36 -25.67 14.60 5.21
C ARG A 36 -24.28 14.03 5.48
N PRO A 37 -24.16 12.93 6.23
CA PRO A 37 -22.88 12.26 6.41
C PRO A 37 -22.44 11.58 5.12
N MET A 38 -21.22 11.81 4.70
CA MET A 38 -20.59 11.14 3.56
C MET A 38 -19.42 10.30 4.08
N VAL A 39 -19.45 9.00 3.80
CA VAL A 39 -18.42 8.06 4.22
C VAL A 39 -17.43 7.83 3.07
N TYR A 40 -16.15 8.04 3.35
CA TYR A 40 -15.07 7.78 2.42
C TYR A 40 -14.19 6.66 2.97
N ASN A 41 -14.03 5.58 2.20
CA ASN A 41 -13.20 4.45 2.57
C ASN A 41 -11.87 4.49 1.81
N ASN A 42 -10.80 4.05 2.47
CA ASN A 42 -9.52 3.87 1.81
C ASN A 42 -9.65 2.81 0.71
N THR A 43 -9.18 3.13 -0.48
CA THR A 43 -9.27 2.22 -1.64
C THR A 43 -8.32 1.03 -1.54
N ASN A 44 -7.32 1.10 -0.66
CA ASN A 44 -6.47 -0.06 -0.36
C ASN A 44 -7.06 -0.83 0.83
N ALA A 45 -7.72 -1.94 0.55
CA ALA A 45 -8.35 -2.76 1.58
C ALA A 45 -7.36 -3.31 2.61
N LEU A 46 -6.07 -3.40 2.27
CA LEU A 46 -5.04 -3.90 3.17
C LEU A 46 -4.84 -3.00 4.40
N VAL A 47 -5.20 -1.72 4.34
CA VAL A 47 -5.08 -0.82 5.51
C VAL A 47 -6.00 -1.23 6.65
N LYS A 48 -7.04 -2.03 6.38
CA LYS A 48 -7.98 -2.56 7.37
C LYS A 48 -7.57 -3.93 7.90
N ASN A 49 -6.51 -4.51 7.36
CA ASN A 49 -6.07 -5.87 7.69
C ASN A 49 -5.00 -5.82 8.79
N ASP A 50 -5.28 -6.44 9.92
CA ASP A 50 -4.40 -6.44 11.09
C ASP A 50 -3.07 -7.14 10.85
N SER A 51 -2.96 -8.01 9.83
CA SER A 51 -1.71 -8.67 9.48
C SER A 51 -0.74 -7.77 8.72
N TRP A 52 -1.16 -6.55 8.37
CA TRP A 52 -0.36 -5.57 7.66
C TRP A 52 -0.07 -4.34 8.52
N GLU A 53 1.21 -3.96 8.63
CA GLU A 53 1.63 -2.69 9.21
C GLU A 53 1.99 -1.73 8.09
N ILE A 54 1.01 -0.95 7.61
CA ILE A 54 1.19 -0.06 6.47
C ILE A 54 1.46 1.36 6.95
N GLY A 55 2.60 1.92 6.53
CA GLY A 55 2.98 3.29 6.87
C GLY A 55 2.61 4.34 5.82
N LEU A 56 2.32 3.91 4.59
CA LEU A 56 1.90 4.79 3.50
C LEU A 56 1.24 3.96 2.42
N SER A 57 0.21 4.49 1.78
CA SER A 57 -0.52 3.78 0.73
C SER A 57 -1.13 4.75 -0.28
N LYS A 58 -1.07 4.40 -1.56
CA LYS A 58 -1.78 5.12 -2.62
C LYS A 58 -2.09 4.18 -3.77
N THR A 59 -3.37 4.13 -4.16
CA THR A 59 -3.80 3.44 -5.37
C THR A 59 -3.96 4.41 -6.53
N GLY A 60 -4.01 3.89 -7.74
CA GLY A 60 -4.29 4.69 -8.93
C GLY A 60 -4.75 3.82 -10.08
N PHE A 61 -5.52 4.42 -10.99
CA PHE A 61 -5.96 3.76 -12.20
C PHE A 61 -6.13 4.75 -13.34
N ILE A 62 -5.45 4.46 -14.45
CA ILE A 62 -5.76 5.02 -15.77
C ILE A 62 -5.61 3.90 -16.80
N LEU A 63 -6.23 4.04 -17.96
CA LEU A 63 -6.19 2.97 -18.98
C LEU A 63 -4.76 2.63 -19.41
N GLU A 64 -3.89 3.62 -19.51
CA GLU A 64 -2.50 3.45 -19.95
C GLU A 64 -1.61 2.76 -18.93
N ALA A 65 -1.87 3.00 -17.64
CA ALA A 65 -1.04 2.47 -16.55
C ALA A 65 -1.63 1.23 -15.87
N GLY A 66 -2.91 0.91 -16.15
CA GLY A 66 -3.61 -0.14 -15.44
C GLY A 66 -3.89 0.21 -13.99
N LYS A 67 -4.24 -0.77 -13.18
CA LYS A 67 -4.48 -0.60 -11.75
C LYS A 67 -3.18 -0.68 -10.99
N CYS A 68 -2.87 0.36 -10.22
CA CYS A 68 -1.59 0.53 -9.54
C CYS A 68 -1.75 0.63 -8.04
N LEU A 69 -0.71 0.23 -7.33
CA LEU A 69 -0.60 0.39 -5.88
C LEU A 69 0.85 0.72 -5.53
N VAL A 70 1.04 1.76 -4.72
CA VAL A 70 2.31 2.03 -4.06
C VAL A 70 2.07 2.05 -2.56
N MET A 71 2.93 1.42 -1.79
CA MET A 71 2.82 1.46 -0.35
C MET A 71 4.16 1.18 0.32
N GLN A 72 4.28 1.65 1.56
CA GLN A 72 5.37 1.28 2.43
C GLN A 72 4.78 0.56 3.64
N ALA A 73 5.35 -0.58 3.96
CA ALA A 73 4.89 -1.43 5.04
C ALA A 73 6.08 -2.05 5.76
N ARG A 74 5.85 -2.54 6.96
CA ARG A 74 6.83 -3.36 7.66
C ARG A 74 6.51 -4.83 7.37
N VAL A 75 7.48 -5.52 6.79
CA VAL A 75 7.36 -6.95 6.45
C VAL A 75 8.58 -7.68 7.01
N ALA A 76 8.36 -8.73 7.77
CA ALA A 76 9.42 -9.49 8.45
C ALA A 76 10.36 -8.60 9.28
N GLY A 77 9.79 -7.58 9.93
CA GLY A 77 10.54 -6.64 10.75
C GLY A 77 11.32 -5.56 9.98
N ARG A 78 11.15 -5.48 8.66
CA ARG A 78 11.86 -4.53 7.80
C ARG A 78 10.91 -3.57 7.11
N PRO A 79 11.28 -2.27 6.97
CA PRO A 79 10.53 -1.36 6.13
C PRO A 79 10.71 -1.73 4.64
N VAL A 80 9.62 -1.87 3.91
CA VAL A 80 9.62 -2.30 2.52
C VAL A 80 8.71 -1.37 1.72
N ALA A 81 9.18 -0.92 0.56
CA ALA A 81 8.35 -0.23 -0.41
C ALA A 81 7.86 -1.25 -1.46
N ILE A 82 6.56 -1.32 -1.67
CA ILE A 82 5.95 -2.20 -2.66
C ILE A 82 5.30 -1.32 -3.72
N VAL A 83 5.67 -1.54 -4.98
CA VAL A 83 5.12 -0.82 -6.13
C VAL A 83 4.59 -1.85 -7.13
N LEU A 84 3.30 -1.81 -7.37
CA LEU A 84 2.62 -2.69 -8.33
C LEU A 84 2.02 -1.82 -9.43
N LEU A 85 2.44 -2.05 -10.66
CA LEU A 85 1.98 -1.31 -11.84
C LEU A 85 1.29 -2.26 -12.80
N ASP A 86 0.30 -1.74 -13.53
CA ASP A 86 -0.40 -2.45 -14.59
C ASP A 86 -1.04 -3.77 -14.12
N SER A 87 -1.63 -3.76 -12.93
CA SER A 87 -2.37 -4.93 -12.44
C SER A 87 -3.71 -5.07 -13.18
N ALA A 88 -4.07 -6.31 -13.50
CA ALA A 88 -5.27 -6.60 -14.29
C ALA A 88 -6.57 -6.30 -13.54
N GLY A 89 -6.57 -6.39 -12.22
CA GLY A 89 -7.77 -6.17 -11.42
C GLY A 89 -7.48 -5.62 -10.04
N LYS A 90 -8.53 -5.12 -9.39
CA LYS A 90 -8.46 -4.57 -8.04
C LYS A 90 -7.95 -5.63 -7.04
N LEU A 91 -8.47 -6.84 -7.12
CA LEU A 91 -8.06 -7.94 -6.24
C LEU A 91 -6.68 -8.49 -6.59
N THR A 92 -6.22 -8.30 -7.81
CA THR A 92 -4.88 -8.70 -8.24
C THR A 92 -3.81 -7.94 -7.45
N ARG A 93 -3.98 -6.63 -7.27
CA ARG A 93 -3.04 -5.82 -6.48
C ARG A 93 -2.92 -6.34 -5.05
N ILE A 94 -4.05 -6.64 -4.44
CA ILE A 94 -4.10 -7.16 -3.07
C ILE A 94 -3.46 -8.55 -3.00
N GLY A 95 -3.78 -9.43 -3.93
CA GLY A 95 -3.22 -10.77 -4.00
C GLY A 95 -1.71 -10.76 -4.20
N ASP A 96 -1.21 -9.90 -5.08
CA ASP A 96 0.23 -9.78 -5.35
C ASP A 96 0.97 -9.24 -4.12
N ALA A 97 0.42 -8.23 -3.45
CA ALA A 97 1.00 -7.70 -2.23
C ALA A 97 1.10 -8.79 -1.16
N ASN A 98 0.06 -9.58 -0.97
CA ASN A 98 0.06 -10.69 -0.02
C ASN A 98 1.07 -11.78 -0.39
N ARG A 99 1.24 -12.09 -1.68
CA ARG A 99 2.24 -13.05 -2.15
C ARG A 99 3.66 -12.57 -1.86
N ILE A 100 3.94 -11.30 -2.11
CA ILE A 100 5.24 -10.69 -1.81
C ILE A 100 5.51 -10.77 -0.31
N LYS A 101 4.55 -10.41 0.52
CA LYS A 101 4.67 -10.46 1.98
C LYS A 101 5.02 -11.86 2.46
N ARG A 102 4.28 -12.88 2.01
CA ARG A 102 4.52 -14.28 2.39
C ARG A 102 5.88 -14.76 1.93
N TRP A 103 6.29 -14.39 0.72
CA TRP A 103 7.61 -14.75 0.20
C TRP A 103 8.73 -14.17 1.04
N MET A 104 8.63 -12.90 1.40
CA MET A 104 9.63 -12.22 2.22
C MET A 104 9.69 -12.79 3.64
N GLU A 105 8.56 -13.09 4.26
CA GLU A 105 8.51 -13.72 5.58
C GLU A 105 9.12 -15.12 5.57
N SER A 106 8.83 -15.90 4.54
CA SER A 106 9.40 -17.23 4.35
C SER A 106 10.92 -17.17 4.15
N SER A 107 11.41 -16.24 3.34
CA SER A 107 12.83 -16.04 3.09
C SER A 107 13.58 -15.61 4.35
N ALA A 108 12.99 -14.72 5.15
CA ALA A 108 13.57 -14.28 6.42
C ALA A 108 13.66 -15.44 7.41
N THR A 109 12.64 -16.31 7.49
CA THR A 109 12.65 -17.50 8.33
C THR A 109 13.75 -18.46 7.92
N LYS A 110 13.93 -18.69 6.62
CA LYS A 110 15.01 -19.56 6.12
C LYS A 110 16.38 -19.01 6.45
N ALA A 111 16.60 -17.70 6.30
CA ALA A 111 17.86 -17.05 6.63
C ALA A 111 18.19 -17.17 8.14
N THR A 112 17.17 -17.08 8.99
CA THR A 112 17.34 -17.24 10.45
C THR A 112 17.69 -18.67 10.84
N ARG A 113 17.23 -19.67 10.06
CA ARG A 113 17.51 -21.09 10.32
C ARG A 113 18.86 -21.55 9.80
N ALA A 114 19.42 -20.81 8.87
CA ALA A 114 20.75 -21.10 8.35
C ALA A 114 21.84 -20.60 9.30
#